data_61a6eb9c63a3ef552bb969dc2d2cb24e
#
_entry.id   61a6eb9c63a3ef552bb969dc2d2cb24e
#
_cell.length_a   1.000
_cell.length_b   1.000
_cell.length_c   1.000
_cell.angle_alpha   90.00
_cell.angle_beta   90.00
_cell.angle_gamma   90.00
#
_symmetry.space_group_name_H-M   'P 1'
#
loop_
_entity.id
_entity.type
_entity.pdbx_description
1 polymer ?
#
loop_
_entity_poly.entity_id
_entity_poly.type
_entity_poly.pdbx_seq_one_letter_code
_entity_poly.pdbx_strand_id
1 'polypeptide(L)'
;MLSLGAQTAMAQVPAKAAACLACHGENGNSTMPNTPSLAGQNARYIYLQLRDFQEGRRDNAMMTPMTAGLSKADMQELAKYFSEQKLTNKRFATDPEKVKKGIAKANETLCAMCHQGEFKGQNEIPKVAGQNFDYVVKTLKDFKAKDRNNDAGNMTSVASTLSEEDIDNLAHYIASLN
;
A
#
# COMPACT_ATOMS: atom_id res chain seq x y z
N MET A 1 20.54 41.98 -10.92
CA MET A 1 20.55 40.60 -10.34
C MET A 1 19.26 39.94 -10.71
N LEU A 2 19.27 39.02 -11.72
CA LEU A 2 18.08 38.26 -12.08
C LEU A 2 18.03 37.05 -11.15
N SER A 3 16.97 36.97 -10.34
CA SER A 3 16.65 35.76 -9.53
C SER A 3 16.09 34.70 -10.48
N LEU A 4 16.85 33.64 -10.75
CA LEU A 4 16.32 32.43 -11.36
C LEU A 4 15.44 31.72 -10.29
N GLY A 5 14.14 31.88 -10.42
CA GLY A 5 13.18 31.05 -9.65
C GLY A 5 13.33 29.60 -10.07
N ALA A 6 13.75 28.73 -9.16
CA ALA A 6 13.73 27.29 -9.36
C ALA A 6 12.25 26.84 -9.45
N GLN A 7 11.76 26.59 -10.68
CA GLN A 7 10.50 25.92 -10.90
C GLN A 7 10.69 24.45 -10.49
N THR A 8 10.05 24.06 -9.38
CA THR A 8 9.91 22.63 -9.05
C THR A 8 9.08 21.99 -10.14
N ALA A 9 9.73 21.20 -11.01
CA ALA A 9 9.04 20.42 -12.02
C ALA A 9 8.10 19.43 -11.30
N MET A 10 6.81 19.68 -11.37
CA MET A 10 5.81 18.69 -10.97
C MET A 10 6.02 17.48 -11.87
N ALA A 11 6.20 16.30 -11.27
CA ALA A 11 6.34 15.08 -12.06
C ALA A 11 5.09 14.93 -12.95
N GLN A 12 5.32 14.87 -14.26
CA GLN A 12 4.23 14.75 -15.23
C GLN A 12 3.53 13.41 -15.00
N VAL A 13 2.19 13.43 -14.92
CA VAL A 13 1.39 12.22 -14.75
C VAL A 13 1.60 11.31 -15.96
N PRO A 14 2.10 10.08 -15.78
CA PRO A 14 2.25 9.15 -16.90
C PRO A 14 0.90 8.90 -17.61
N ALA A 15 0.91 8.79 -18.92
CA ALA A 15 -0.31 8.59 -19.72
C ALA A 15 -1.14 7.39 -19.22
N LYS A 16 -0.49 6.31 -18.80
CA LYS A 16 -1.15 5.09 -18.28
C LYS A 16 -1.61 5.22 -16.82
N ALA A 17 -1.17 6.23 -16.08
CA ALA A 17 -1.62 6.44 -14.71
C ALA A 17 -3.08 6.90 -14.63
N ALA A 18 -3.63 7.54 -15.68
CA ALA A 18 -5.01 8.03 -15.66
C ALA A 18 -6.03 6.93 -15.32
N ALA A 19 -5.87 5.73 -15.87
CA ALA A 19 -6.73 4.59 -15.55
C ALA A 19 -6.61 4.14 -14.09
N CYS A 20 -5.41 4.24 -13.51
CA CYS A 20 -5.16 3.88 -12.10
C CYS A 20 -5.81 4.88 -11.15
N LEU A 21 -5.73 6.18 -11.48
CA LEU A 21 -6.24 7.27 -10.66
C LEU A 21 -7.76 7.20 -10.46
N ALA A 22 -8.51 6.59 -11.39
CA ALA A 22 -9.96 6.43 -11.29
C ALA A 22 -10.38 5.69 -10.01
N CYS A 23 -9.59 4.72 -9.55
CA CYS A 23 -9.84 3.94 -8.33
C CYS A 23 -8.88 4.33 -7.19
N HIS A 24 -7.60 4.50 -7.51
CA HIS A 24 -6.57 4.82 -6.50
C HIS A 24 -6.54 6.30 -6.10
N GLY A 25 -7.41 7.12 -6.69
CA GLY A 25 -7.57 8.52 -6.35
C GLY A 25 -6.49 9.44 -6.90
N GLU A 26 -6.70 10.74 -6.73
CA GLU A 26 -5.75 11.76 -7.19
C GLU A 26 -4.38 11.53 -6.56
N ASN A 27 -3.34 11.54 -7.41
CA ASN A 27 -1.95 11.28 -6.99
C ASN A 27 -1.77 9.95 -6.22
N GLY A 28 -2.69 8.98 -6.41
CA GLY A 28 -2.64 7.70 -5.71
C GLY A 28 -3.17 7.76 -4.26
N ASN A 29 -3.92 8.78 -3.90
CA ASN A 29 -4.58 8.90 -2.60
C ASN A 29 -6.02 8.37 -2.68
N SER A 30 -6.18 7.08 -2.51
CA SER A 30 -7.48 6.42 -2.67
C SER A 30 -8.52 6.93 -1.67
N THR A 31 -9.72 7.14 -2.18
CA THR A 31 -10.91 7.45 -1.38
C THR A 31 -11.93 6.31 -1.40
N MET A 32 -11.62 5.19 -2.03
CA MET A 32 -12.50 4.03 -2.13
C MET A 32 -12.20 3.00 -1.04
N PRO A 33 -13.23 2.41 -0.41
CA PRO A 33 -13.04 1.26 0.48
C PRO A 33 -12.32 0.12 -0.25
N ASN A 34 -11.51 -0.63 0.47
CA ASN A 34 -10.75 -1.79 -0.05
C ASN A 34 -9.78 -1.49 -1.21
N THR A 35 -9.62 -0.23 -1.62
CA THR A 35 -8.67 0.18 -2.64
C THR A 35 -7.47 0.87 -1.96
N PRO A 36 -6.24 0.40 -2.18
CA PRO A 36 -5.08 0.97 -1.49
C PRO A 36 -4.73 2.35 -2.00
N SER A 37 -4.23 3.19 -1.10
CA SER A 37 -3.43 4.33 -1.50
C SER A 37 -2.08 3.86 -2.03
N LEU A 38 -1.64 4.45 -3.16
CA LEU A 38 -0.36 4.16 -3.81
C LEU A 38 0.67 5.26 -3.54
N ALA A 39 0.21 6.44 -3.11
CA ALA A 39 1.04 7.60 -2.83
C ALA A 39 2.13 7.28 -1.79
N GLY A 40 3.39 7.54 -2.14
CA GLY A 40 4.54 7.31 -1.28
C GLY A 40 4.83 5.84 -0.99
N GLN A 41 4.25 4.92 -1.74
CA GLN A 41 4.58 3.51 -1.64
C GLN A 41 5.92 3.20 -2.31
N ASN A 42 6.68 2.22 -1.80
CA ASN A 42 7.97 1.83 -2.34
C ASN A 42 7.86 1.42 -3.82
N ALA A 43 8.64 2.07 -4.69
CA ALA A 43 8.59 1.82 -6.14
C ALA A 43 8.82 0.34 -6.48
N ARG A 44 9.80 -0.30 -5.82
CA ARG A 44 10.07 -1.73 -6.03
C ARG A 44 8.87 -2.59 -5.69
N TYR A 45 8.18 -2.28 -4.58
CA TYR A 45 6.96 -2.99 -4.19
C TYR A 45 5.83 -2.79 -5.22
N ILE A 46 5.56 -1.56 -5.67
CA ILE A 46 4.53 -1.30 -6.70
C ILE A 46 4.84 -2.10 -7.96
N TYR A 47 6.07 -2.02 -8.47
CA TYR A 47 6.48 -2.76 -9.66
C TYR A 47 6.22 -4.27 -9.52
N LEU A 48 6.60 -4.86 -8.38
CA LEU A 48 6.39 -6.28 -8.13
C LEU A 48 4.90 -6.64 -8.06
N GLN A 49 4.06 -5.80 -7.44
CA GLN A 49 2.63 -6.05 -7.39
C GLN A 49 1.98 -5.98 -8.77
N LEU A 50 2.33 -5.00 -9.61
CA LEU A 50 1.83 -4.91 -10.99
C LEU A 50 2.22 -6.17 -11.79
N ARG A 51 3.47 -6.62 -11.67
CA ARG A 51 3.95 -7.85 -12.29
C ARG A 51 3.22 -9.09 -11.76
N ASP A 52 3.01 -9.17 -10.46
CA ASP A 52 2.35 -10.32 -9.83
C ASP A 52 0.89 -10.44 -10.28
N PHE A 53 0.17 -9.33 -10.45
CA PHE A 53 -1.16 -9.33 -11.05
C PHE A 53 -1.12 -9.78 -12.51
N GLN A 54 -0.18 -9.26 -13.30
CA GLN A 54 -0.06 -9.62 -14.72
C GLN A 54 0.29 -11.09 -14.94
N GLU A 55 1.14 -11.65 -14.08
CA GLU A 55 1.60 -13.04 -14.17
C GLU A 55 0.72 -14.03 -13.38
N GLY A 56 -0.38 -13.56 -12.76
CA GLY A 56 -1.31 -14.40 -12.01
C GLY A 56 -0.77 -14.92 -10.67
N ARG A 57 0.36 -14.39 -10.17
CA ARG A 57 0.86 -14.72 -8.83
C ARG A 57 0.08 -14.04 -7.71
N ARG A 58 -0.61 -12.96 -8.03
CA ARG A 58 -1.59 -12.29 -7.20
C ARG A 58 -2.86 -12.12 -8.00
N ASP A 59 -3.92 -12.81 -7.61
CA ASP A 59 -5.20 -12.69 -8.29
C ASP A 59 -6.06 -11.58 -7.69
N ASN A 60 -6.72 -10.83 -8.58
CA ASN A 60 -7.73 -9.85 -8.21
C ASN A 60 -8.56 -9.48 -9.44
N ALA A 61 -9.87 -9.66 -9.36
CA ALA A 61 -10.79 -9.46 -10.48
C ALA A 61 -10.70 -8.05 -11.13
N MET A 62 -10.31 -7.03 -10.35
CA MET A 62 -10.15 -5.65 -10.85
C MET A 62 -8.73 -5.38 -11.35
N MET A 63 -7.71 -5.81 -10.60
CA MET A 63 -6.32 -5.46 -10.92
C MET A 63 -5.69 -6.32 -12.00
N THR A 64 -6.03 -7.61 -12.08
CA THR A 64 -5.48 -8.53 -13.10
C THR A 64 -5.72 -8.01 -14.53
N PRO A 65 -6.95 -7.63 -14.95
CA PRO A 65 -7.16 -7.08 -16.28
C PRO A 65 -6.49 -5.72 -16.48
N MET A 66 -6.36 -4.90 -15.42
CA MET A 66 -5.73 -3.57 -15.51
C MET A 66 -4.22 -3.64 -15.83
N THR A 67 -3.58 -4.77 -15.49
CA THR A 67 -2.13 -4.95 -15.71
C THR A 67 -1.79 -5.68 -17.01
N ALA A 68 -2.76 -6.33 -17.67
CA ALA A 68 -2.54 -7.20 -18.82
C ALA A 68 -1.79 -6.52 -20.01
N GLY A 69 -2.06 -5.24 -20.26
CA GLY A 69 -1.44 -4.47 -21.34
C GLY A 69 -0.21 -3.63 -20.94
N LEU A 70 0.31 -3.77 -19.71
CA LEU A 70 1.47 -3.00 -19.26
C LEU A 70 2.77 -3.67 -19.69
N SER A 71 3.67 -2.90 -20.32
CA SER A 71 5.04 -3.33 -20.51
C SER A 71 5.84 -3.20 -19.21
N LYS A 72 7.03 -3.80 -19.17
CA LYS A 72 7.95 -3.63 -18.04
C LYS A 72 8.29 -2.15 -17.79
N ALA A 73 8.47 -1.38 -18.89
CA ALA A 73 8.76 0.05 -18.78
C ALA A 73 7.58 0.84 -18.21
N ASP A 74 6.35 0.53 -18.63
CA ASP A 74 5.14 1.14 -18.05
C ASP A 74 5.03 0.88 -16.55
N MET A 75 5.25 -0.36 -16.12
CA MET A 75 5.20 -0.72 -14.70
C MET A 75 6.27 0.01 -13.88
N GLN A 76 7.46 0.20 -14.44
CA GLN A 76 8.54 0.95 -13.78
C GLN A 76 8.21 2.45 -13.68
N GLU A 77 7.66 3.03 -14.75
CA GLU A 77 7.23 4.42 -14.78
C GLU A 77 6.10 4.70 -13.77
N LEU A 78 5.06 3.84 -13.75
CA LEU A 78 3.97 3.92 -12.80
C LEU A 78 4.47 3.76 -11.35
N ALA A 79 5.36 2.81 -11.11
CA ALA A 79 5.94 2.58 -9.80
C ALA A 79 6.72 3.81 -9.30
N LYS A 80 7.54 4.40 -10.17
CA LYS A 80 8.26 5.64 -9.88
C LYS A 80 7.28 6.77 -9.58
N TYR A 81 6.30 7.02 -10.46
CA TYR A 81 5.33 8.09 -10.30
C TYR A 81 4.62 8.02 -8.93
N PHE A 82 4.03 6.88 -8.58
CA PHE A 82 3.30 6.76 -7.32
C PHE A 82 4.20 6.82 -6.08
N SER A 83 5.44 6.36 -6.18
CA SER A 83 6.39 6.43 -5.05
C SER A 83 6.81 7.85 -4.70
N GLU A 84 6.76 8.76 -5.67
CA GLU A 84 7.10 10.17 -5.51
C GLU A 84 5.91 11.03 -5.04
N GLN A 85 4.70 10.45 -5.00
CA GLN A 85 3.53 11.18 -4.53
C GLN A 85 3.48 11.24 -3.00
N LYS A 86 2.90 12.34 -2.49
CA LYS A 86 2.69 12.51 -1.05
C LYS A 86 1.39 11.83 -0.62
N LEU A 87 1.47 10.98 0.39
CA LEU A 87 0.28 10.44 1.05
C LEU A 87 -0.39 11.55 1.88
N THR A 88 -1.63 11.89 1.54
CA THR A 88 -2.40 12.96 2.20
C THR A 88 -3.74 12.49 2.73
N ASN A 89 -4.17 11.28 2.33
CA ASN A 89 -5.50 10.79 2.65
C ASN A 89 -5.57 10.21 4.06
N LYS A 90 -6.34 10.87 4.92
CA LYS A 90 -6.67 10.42 6.28
C LYS A 90 -8.19 10.27 6.42
N ARG A 91 -8.77 9.35 5.64
CA ARG A 91 -10.22 9.17 5.60
C ARG A 91 -10.81 8.51 6.84
N PHE A 92 -10.03 7.72 7.53
CA PHE A 92 -10.52 6.89 8.61
C PHE A 92 -10.25 7.55 9.96
N ALA A 93 -11.31 7.83 10.72
CA ALA A 93 -11.19 8.24 12.10
C ALA A 93 -10.81 7.03 12.95
N THR A 94 -9.61 7.05 13.52
CA THR A 94 -9.11 5.96 14.34
C THR A 94 -9.63 6.01 15.77
N ASP A 95 -9.90 4.85 16.34
CA ASP A 95 -10.24 4.71 17.76
C ASP A 95 -8.95 4.62 18.58
N PRO A 96 -8.70 5.54 19.55
CA PRO A 96 -7.47 5.56 20.35
C PRO A 96 -7.22 4.29 21.14
N GLU A 97 -8.26 3.64 21.69
CA GLU A 97 -8.09 2.39 22.45
C GLU A 97 -7.70 1.23 21.52
N LYS A 98 -8.29 1.16 20.34
CA LYS A 98 -7.91 0.17 19.32
C LYS A 98 -6.50 0.43 18.80
N VAL A 99 -6.13 1.70 18.59
CA VAL A 99 -4.74 2.06 18.23
C VAL A 99 -3.76 1.54 19.26
N LYS A 100 -4.03 1.75 20.56
CA LYS A 100 -3.18 1.26 21.66
C LYS A 100 -3.04 -0.27 21.65
N LYS A 101 -4.15 -1.00 21.45
CA LYS A 101 -4.14 -2.46 21.30
C LYS A 101 -3.37 -2.88 20.05
N GLY A 102 -3.54 -2.16 18.93
CA GLY A 102 -2.83 -2.39 17.68
C GLY A 102 -1.32 -2.23 17.82
N ILE A 103 -0.85 -1.21 18.55
CA ILE A 103 0.58 -1.04 18.89
C ILE A 103 1.09 -2.26 19.65
N ALA A 104 0.37 -2.70 20.67
CA ALA A 104 0.78 -3.87 21.47
C ALA A 104 0.89 -5.13 20.60
N LYS A 105 -0.13 -5.39 19.74
CA LYS A 105 -0.12 -6.54 18.84
C LYS A 105 0.97 -6.44 17.77
N ALA A 106 1.22 -5.25 17.21
CA ALA A 106 2.28 -5.04 16.23
C ALA A 106 3.68 -5.32 16.81
N ASN A 107 3.89 -5.00 18.11
CA ASN A 107 5.12 -5.32 18.82
C ASN A 107 5.24 -6.82 19.10
N GLU A 108 4.16 -7.47 19.55
CA GLU A 108 4.10 -8.92 19.80
C GLU A 108 4.42 -9.73 18.54
N THR A 109 3.85 -9.34 17.39
CA THR A 109 4.04 -10.02 16.11
C THR A 109 5.21 -9.49 15.29
N LEU A 110 6.01 -8.60 15.86
CA LEU A 110 7.26 -8.07 15.31
C LEU A 110 7.11 -7.42 13.92
N CYS A 111 6.00 -6.77 13.65
CA CYS A 111 5.70 -6.15 12.35
C CYS A 111 6.83 -5.21 11.86
N ALA A 112 7.41 -4.42 12.79
CA ALA A 112 8.46 -3.46 12.48
C ALA A 112 9.79 -4.13 12.06
N MET A 113 10.02 -5.43 12.30
CA MET A 113 11.22 -6.11 11.86
C MET A 113 11.34 -6.13 10.32
N CYS A 114 10.21 -6.32 9.62
CA CYS A 114 10.18 -6.29 8.17
C CYS A 114 9.72 -4.92 7.64
N HIS A 115 8.62 -4.37 8.17
CA HIS A 115 8.09 -3.10 7.72
C HIS A 115 8.89 -1.88 8.21
N GLN A 116 9.93 -2.11 9.01
CA GLN A 116 10.89 -1.13 9.54
C GLN A 116 10.27 -0.04 10.44
N GLY A 117 11.11 0.85 10.94
CA GLY A 117 10.68 1.96 11.78
C GLY A 117 9.62 2.82 11.07
N GLU A 118 8.63 3.25 11.84
CA GLU A 118 7.49 4.03 11.36
C GLU A 118 6.68 3.33 10.23
N PHE A 119 6.87 2.03 10.03
CA PHE A 119 6.16 1.22 9.03
C PHE A 119 6.30 1.73 7.60
N LYS A 120 7.46 2.31 7.28
CA LYS A 120 7.79 2.84 5.94
C LYS A 120 8.20 1.76 4.94
N GLY A 121 8.54 0.58 5.42
CA GLY A 121 9.05 -0.51 4.60
C GLY A 121 10.33 -0.16 3.86
N GLN A 122 10.79 -1.06 2.99
CA GLN A 122 11.96 -0.84 2.13
C GLN A 122 11.94 -1.81 0.96
N ASN A 123 12.31 -1.37 -0.24
CA ASN A 123 12.40 -2.20 -1.44
C ASN A 123 11.07 -2.92 -1.75
N GLU A 124 11.08 -4.28 -1.64
CA GLU A 124 9.89 -5.13 -1.81
C GLU A 124 8.98 -5.19 -0.58
N ILE A 125 9.46 -4.75 0.59
CA ILE A 125 8.64 -4.67 1.79
C ILE A 125 7.83 -3.37 1.74
N PRO A 126 6.49 -3.44 1.75
CA PRO A 126 5.67 -2.25 1.55
C PRO A 126 5.71 -1.29 2.74
N LYS A 127 5.61 0.01 2.43
CA LYS A 127 5.11 0.99 3.37
C LYS A 127 3.66 0.63 3.69
N VAL A 128 3.33 0.50 4.96
CA VAL A 128 1.94 0.29 5.41
C VAL A 128 1.42 1.47 6.24
N ALA A 129 2.30 2.35 6.74
CA ALA A 129 1.90 3.55 7.46
C ALA A 129 0.91 4.41 6.66
N GLY A 130 -0.19 4.78 7.29
CA GLY A 130 -1.23 5.63 6.73
C GLY A 130 -2.07 4.97 5.64
N GLN A 131 -2.00 3.64 5.48
CA GLN A 131 -2.81 2.93 4.50
C GLN A 131 -4.28 2.89 4.91
N ASN A 132 -5.18 2.79 3.93
CA ASN A 132 -6.62 2.74 4.15
C ASN A 132 -6.99 1.59 5.09
N PHE A 133 -7.77 1.91 6.12
CA PHE A 133 -8.25 0.96 7.11
C PHE A 133 -8.88 -0.29 6.48
N ASP A 134 -9.88 -0.11 5.61
CA ASP A 134 -10.60 -1.22 4.98
C ASP A 134 -9.66 -2.11 4.15
N TYR A 135 -8.69 -1.50 3.46
CA TYR A 135 -7.70 -2.25 2.69
C TYR A 135 -6.73 -3.02 3.58
N VAL A 136 -6.35 -2.47 4.74
CA VAL A 136 -5.51 -3.20 5.71
C VAL A 136 -6.26 -4.40 6.25
N VAL A 137 -7.51 -4.21 6.70
CA VAL A 137 -8.37 -5.31 7.18
C VAL A 137 -8.49 -6.39 6.12
N LYS A 138 -8.91 -6.00 4.89
CA LYS A 138 -9.04 -6.95 3.78
C LYS A 138 -7.74 -7.71 3.53
N THR A 139 -6.62 -7.01 3.44
CA THR A 139 -5.32 -7.61 3.10
C THR A 139 -4.84 -8.60 4.15
N LEU A 140 -5.00 -8.30 5.43
CA LEU A 140 -4.63 -9.23 6.51
C LEU A 140 -5.53 -10.47 6.51
N LYS A 141 -6.83 -10.31 6.23
CA LYS A 141 -7.76 -11.43 6.04
C LYS A 141 -7.42 -12.29 4.84
N ASP A 142 -7.10 -11.66 3.71
CA ASP A 142 -6.71 -12.38 2.48
C ASP A 142 -5.44 -13.22 2.71
N PHE A 143 -4.44 -12.69 3.43
CA PHE A 143 -3.25 -13.47 3.81
C PHE A 143 -3.59 -14.61 4.78
N LYS A 144 -4.45 -14.35 5.78
CA LYS A 144 -4.89 -15.35 6.75
C LYS A 144 -5.64 -16.50 6.08
N ALA A 145 -6.51 -16.18 5.12
CA ALA A 145 -7.28 -17.15 4.33
C ALA A 145 -6.45 -17.83 3.22
N LYS A 146 -5.23 -17.31 2.94
CA LYS A 146 -4.37 -17.69 1.81
C LYS A 146 -4.93 -17.33 0.42
N ASP A 147 -5.95 -16.48 0.36
CA ASP A 147 -6.47 -15.89 -0.88
C ASP A 147 -5.43 -14.96 -1.52
N ARG A 148 -4.56 -14.39 -0.69
CA ARG A 148 -3.34 -13.70 -1.10
C ARG A 148 -2.12 -14.46 -0.59
N ASN A 149 -1.21 -14.84 -1.50
CA ASN A 149 -0.06 -15.69 -1.18
C ASN A 149 1.24 -15.29 -1.93
N ASN A 150 1.28 -14.09 -2.52
CA ASN A 150 2.43 -13.59 -3.27
C ASN A 150 3.53 -12.97 -2.38
N ASP A 151 3.71 -13.52 -1.18
CA ASP A 151 4.54 -13.00 -0.09
C ASP A 151 5.64 -13.97 0.37
N ALA A 152 5.84 -15.05 -0.38
CA ALA A 152 6.72 -16.17 0.00
C ALA A 152 6.41 -16.74 1.41
N GLY A 153 5.15 -16.63 1.84
CA GLY A 153 4.66 -17.15 3.12
C GLY A 153 4.91 -16.26 4.34
N ASN A 154 5.60 -15.14 4.20
CA ASN A 154 5.95 -14.27 5.33
C ASN A 154 4.71 -13.67 5.99
N MET A 155 3.93 -12.89 5.22
CA MET A 155 2.70 -12.27 5.74
C MET A 155 1.61 -13.30 6.03
N THR A 156 1.54 -14.36 5.25
CA THR A 156 0.63 -15.50 5.47
C THR A 156 0.89 -16.13 6.84
N SER A 157 2.15 -16.34 7.21
CA SER A 157 2.52 -16.89 8.52
C SER A 157 2.12 -15.97 9.66
N VAL A 158 2.41 -14.66 9.55
CA VAL A 158 2.01 -13.67 10.57
C VAL A 158 0.48 -13.58 10.66
N ALA A 159 -0.21 -13.42 9.54
CA ALA A 159 -1.65 -13.22 9.51
C ALA A 159 -2.43 -14.44 10.06
N SER A 160 -1.89 -15.66 9.92
CA SER A 160 -2.51 -16.88 10.46
C SER A 160 -2.65 -16.87 11.98
N THR A 161 -1.81 -16.11 12.69
CA THR A 161 -1.81 -16.01 14.16
C THR A 161 -2.77 -14.92 14.68
N LEU A 162 -3.26 -14.03 13.81
CA LEU A 162 -4.11 -12.91 14.22
C LEU A 162 -5.57 -13.32 14.41
N SER A 163 -6.20 -12.84 15.46
CA SER A 163 -7.66 -12.87 15.62
C SER A 163 -8.32 -11.77 14.76
N GLU A 164 -9.64 -11.81 14.62
CA GLU A 164 -10.39 -10.73 13.95
C GLU A 164 -10.25 -9.40 14.71
N GLU A 165 -10.21 -9.44 16.05
CA GLU A 165 -9.97 -8.27 16.88
C GLU A 165 -8.54 -7.72 16.69
N ASP A 166 -7.53 -8.58 16.56
CA ASP A 166 -6.16 -8.15 16.27
C ASP A 166 -6.07 -7.45 14.91
N ILE A 167 -6.73 -7.99 13.88
CA ILE A 167 -6.76 -7.40 12.54
C ILE A 167 -7.40 -6.01 12.58
N ASP A 168 -8.52 -5.86 13.27
CA ASP A 168 -9.21 -4.58 13.42
C ASP A 168 -8.33 -3.55 14.18
N ASN A 169 -7.74 -3.95 15.31
CA ASN A 169 -6.85 -3.09 16.11
C ASN A 169 -5.60 -2.68 15.32
N LEU A 170 -4.96 -3.61 14.60
CA LEU A 170 -3.82 -3.33 13.73
C LEU A 170 -4.19 -2.36 12.60
N ALA A 171 -5.38 -2.51 12.01
CA ALA A 171 -5.84 -1.61 10.95
C ALA A 171 -6.06 -0.18 11.49
N HIS A 172 -6.62 -0.02 12.69
CA HIS A 172 -6.71 1.28 13.37
C HIS A 172 -5.31 1.89 13.60
N TYR A 173 -4.36 1.09 14.08
CA TYR A 173 -3.00 1.56 14.32
C TYR A 173 -2.32 1.98 13.02
N ILE A 174 -2.30 1.12 12.00
CA ILE A 174 -1.67 1.40 10.70
C ILE A 174 -2.28 2.63 10.04
N ALA A 175 -3.61 2.78 10.07
CA ALA A 175 -4.29 3.94 9.50
C ALA A 175 -4.01 5.25 10.28
N SER A 176 -3.60 5.18 11.56
CA SER A 176 -3.25 6.35 12.36
C SER A 176 -1.86 6.91 12.06
N LEU A 177 -0.99 6.12 11.44
CA LEU A 177 0.39 6.50 11.12
C LEU A 177 0.46 7.50 9.95
N ASN A 178 1.64 8.16 9.78
CA ASN A 178 1.87 9.16 8.72
C ASN A 178 2.88 8.67 7.68
#